data_04b7f6fe8aade2a99ea4340bd43092d5
#
_entry.id   04b7f6fe8aade2a99ea4340bd43092d5
#
_cell.length_a   1.000
_cell.length_b   1.000
_cell.length_c   1.000
_cell.angle_alpha   90.00
_cell.angle_beta   90.00
_cell.angle_gamma   90.00
#
_symmetry.space_group_name_H-M   'P 1'
#
loop_
_entity.id
_entity.type
_entity.pdbx_description
1 polymer ?
#
loop_
_entity_poly.entity_id
_entity_poly.type
_entity_poly.pdbx_seq_one_letter_code
_entity_poly.pdbx_strand_id
1 'polypeptide(L)'
;MEKFRVGIIGATGMVGQRFVLLTANHPWFTPVVLAASAHSAGKPYAEAIGEKWHMADPIPESVRSMVVMDAEADAEEIAKQVDFVFCAVNMKKDEIKALEERYAKLECPVVSNNSAHRHTPDVPMVMPEINADHIRIIDAQRKRLGTKRGFIAVKSNCSLQSYVPALHPLMKYGIEKALVCTYQAISGAGKTFDTWPEMLDNVIPYIGGEEEKSEQEPMKLWGHIEGDQIVNATEPNITAQCLRVPVSDGHMAACFVSFKGEKPSVEQIKADWAAFSGRAQELELPSAPKQFLHYFEEPDRPQTKLDRMIEGGMAVSIGRLRPDTQYDYKFVCLSHNTLRGAAGGAVLLAELLCAEGYITKK
;
A
#
# COMPACT_ATOMS: atom_id res chain seq x y z
N MET A 1 17.26 4.42 20.51
CA MET A 1 17.82 4.64 19.15
C MET A 1 17.22 5.95 18.62
N GLU A 2 18.03 6.82 18.03
CA GLU A 2 17.51 8.05 17.43
C GLU A 2 16.61 7.72 16.24
N LYS A 3 15.43 8.37 16.13
CA LYS A 3 14.47 8.10 15.07
C LYS A 3 14.89 8.72 13.74
N PHE A 4 14.42 8.14 12.63
CA PHE A 4 14.54 8.76 11.31
C PHE A 4 13.61 9.98 11.21
N ARG A 5 14.12 11.07 10.65
CA ARG A 5 13.36 12.30 10.40
C ARG A 5 12.57 12.16 9.10
N VAL A 6 11.26 12.28 9.18
CA VAL A 6 10.37 11.99 8.05
C VAL A 6 9.64 13.25 7.60
N GLY A 7 9.57 13.45 6.28
CA GLY A 7 8.68 14.39 5.65
C GLY A 7 7.43 13.68 5.13
N ILE A 8 6.27 14.35 5.23
CA ILE A 8 5.02 13.86 4.66
C ILE A 8 4.56 14.83 3.58
N ILE A 9 4.69 14.42 2.33
CA ILE A 9 4.31 15.19 1.15
C ILE A 9 2.88 14.83 0.76
N GLY A 10 1.98 15.82 0.81
CA GLY A 10 0.53 15.62 0.70
C GLY A 10 -0.14 15.41 2.07
N ALA A 11 0.42 15.99 3.14
CA ALA A 11 0.01 15.78 4.53
C ALA A 11 -1.46 16.16 4.82
N THR A 12 -2.09 17.02 4.02
CA THR A 12 -3.48 17.45 4.20
C THR A 12 -4.53 16.51 3.59
N GLY A 13 -4.13 15.62 2.70
CA GLY A 13 -5.02 14.60 2.11
C GLY A 13 -5.31 13.45 3.07
N MET A 14 -6.35 12.64 2.81
CA MET A 14 -6.77 11.53 3.68
C MET A 14 -5.63 10.54 3.98
N VAL A 15 -4.84 10.16 2.98
CA VAL A 15 -3.69 9.27 3.16
C VAL A 15 -2.56 9.98 3.93
N GLY A 16 -2.33 11.27 3.65
CA GLY A 16 -1.37 12.09 4.38
C GLY A 16 -1.69 12.20 5.87
N GLN A 17 -2.95 12.42 6.22
CA GLN A 17 -3.45 12.43 7.61
C GLN A 17 -3.19 11.07 8.29
N ARG A 18 -3.36 9.95 7.56
CA ARG A 18 -3.07 8.61 8.07
C ARG A 18 -1.56 8.43 8.32
N PHE A 19 -0.70 8.94 7.44
CA PHE A 19 0.75 8.97 7.68
C PHE A 19 1.10 9.77 8.94
N VAL A 20 0.49 10.92 9.14
CA VAL A 20 0.68 11.74 10.36
C VAL A 20 0.39 10.93 11.61
N LEU A 21 -0.76 10.24 11.67
CA LEU A 21 -1.11 9.39 12.82
C LEU A 21 -0.12 8.24 13.03
N LEU A 22 0.22 7.51 11.96
CA LEU A 22 1.08 6.35 12.04
C LEU A 22 2.53 6.69 12.43
N THR A 23 3.01 7.89 12.06
CA THR A 23 4.40 8.30 12.33
C THR A 23 4.59 9.08 13.61
N ALA A 24 3.54 9.72 14.15
CA ALA A 24 3.62 10.54 15.37
C ALA A 24 4.19 9.78 16.59
N ASN A 25 3.80 8.51 16.75
CA ASN A 25 4.26 7.65 17.85
C ASN A 25 5.03 6.41 17.36
N HIS A 26 5.53 6.43 16.13
CA HIS A 26 6.25 5.31 15.56
C HIS A 26 7.60 5.07 16.26
N PRO A 27 8.02 3.81 16.51
CA PRO A 27 9.29 3.56 17.20
C PRO A 27 10.52 4.03 16.43
N TRP A 28 10.49 3.98 15.08
CA TRP A 28 11.63 4.32 14.23
C TRP A 28 11.52 5.67 13.53
N PHE A 29 10.32 6.23 13.36
CA PHE A 29 10.08 7.44 12.56
C PHE A 29 9.56 8.59 13.43
N THR A 30 9.91 9.82 13.05
CA THR A 30 9.33 11.03 13.61
C THR A 30 9.04 12.04 12.49
N PRO A 31 7.81 12.52 12.35
CA PRO A 31 7.50 13.55 11.37
C PRO A 31 8.15 14.87 11.79
N VAL A 32 8.96 15.46 10.92
CA VAL A 32 9.63 16.76 11.14
C VAL A 32 9.21 17.79 10.10
N VAL A 33 8.65 17.34 8.96
CA VAL A 33 8.12 18.19 7.90
C VAL A 33 6.76 17.68 7.47
N LEU A 34 5.79 18.59 7.39
CA LEU A 34 4.50 18.38 6.75
C LEU A 34 4.43 19.33 5.55
N ALA A 35 4.20 18.80 4.35
CA ALA A 35 4.11 19.59 3.14
C ALA A 35 2.83 19.27 2.36
N ALA A 36 2.30 20.27 1.69
CA ALA A 36 1.10 20.18 0.86
C ALA A 36 1.20 21.15 -0.32
N SER A 37 0.07 21.43 -0.99
CA SER A 37 0.01 22.44 -2.05
C SER A 37 0.22 23.85 -1.49
N ALA A 38 0.59 24.79 -2.37
CA ALA A 38 0.74 26.22 -2.06
C ALA A 38 -0.46 26.83 -1.29
N HIS A 39 -1.68 26.30 -1.51
CA HIS A 39 -2.88 26.77 -0.80
C HIS A 39 -2.83 26.51 0.72
N SER A 40 -2.19 25.45 1.14
CA SER A 40 -2.06 25.03 2.56
C SER A 40 -0.75 25.51 3.18
N ALA A 41 0.25 25.86 2.38
CA ALA A 41 1.56 26.28 2.83
C ALA A 41 1.52 27.57 3.68
N GLY A 42 2.45 27.69 4.63
CA GLY A 42 2.57 28.83 5.52
C GLY A 42 1.62 28.84 6.73
N LYS A 43 0.70 27.88 6.83
CA LYS A 43 -0.27 27.77 7.94
C LYS A 43 0.15 26.68 8.92
N PRO A 44 -0.16 26.81 10.24
CA PRO A 44 -0.10 25.70 11.16
C PRO A 44 -0.93 24.50 10.66
N TYR A 45 -0.47 23.27 10.87
CA TYR A 45 -1.12 22.08 10.31
C TYR A 45 -2.59 21.95 10.71
N ALA A 46 -2.93 22.22 11.99
CA ALA A 46 -4.32 22.19 12.45
C ALA A 46 -5.21 23.22 11.72
N GLU A 47 -4.67 24.39 11.37
CA GLU A 47 -5.38 25.40 10.59
C GLU A 47 -5.49 24.99 9.12
N ALA A 48 -4.42 24.47 8.53
CA ALA A 48 -4.40 24.00 7.15
C ALA A 48 -5.40 22.87 6.87
N ILE A 49 -5.61 21.98 7.86
CA ILE A 49 -6.60 20.91 7.82
C ILE A 49 -8.02 21.45 8.07
N GLY A 50 -8.20 22.32 9.09
CA GLY A 50 -9.52 22.81 9.49
C GLY A 50 -10.50 21.66 9.77
N GLU A 51 -11.68 21.74 9.17
CA GLU A 51 -12.75 20.72 9.31
C GLU A 51 -12.50 19.44 8.47
N LYS A 52 -11.41 19.38 7.68
CA LYS A 52 -11.11 18.24 6.80
C LYS A 52 -10.34 17.12 7.49
N TRP A 53 -10.26 17.11 8.81
CA TRP A 53 -9.69 15.98 9.52
C TRP A 53 -10.66 14.82 9.53
N HIS A 54 -10.28 13.71 8.87
CA HIS A 54 -11.14 12.54 8.63
C HIS A 54 -10.78 11.33 9.50
N MET A 55 -9.82 11.49 10.42
CA MET A 55 -9.39 10.40 11.28
C MET A 55 -10.23 10.35 12.56
N ALA A 56 -10.43 9.15 13.11
CA ALA A 56 -11.13 8.96 14.39
C ALA A 56 -10.33 9.55 15.57
N ASP A 57 -9.00 9.40 15.54
CA ASP A 57 -8.12 9.97 16.55
C ASP A 57 -7.87 11.46 16.28
N PRO A 58 -7.66 12.28 17.33
CA PRO A 58 -7.36 13.70 17.17
C PRO A 58 -6.01 13.93 16.47
N ILE A 59 -5.81 15.15 15.93
CA ILE A 59 -4.50 15.56 15.39
C ILE A 59 -3.46 15.45 16.51
N PRO A 60 -2.35 14.70 16.31
CA PRO A 60 -1.30 14.56 17.31
C PRO A 60 -0.71 15.92 17.71
N GLU A 61 -0.53 16.14 19.00
CA GLU A 61 -0.03 17.42 19.51
C GLU A 61 1.35 17.78 18.95
N SER A 62 2.20 16.78 18.72
CA SER A 62 3.55 16.96 18.16
C SER A 62 3.61 17.60 16.77
N VAL A 63 2.52 17.54 16.01
CA VAL A 63 2.45 18.09 14.65
C VAL A 63 1.45 19.22 14.50
N ARG A 64 0.60 19.45 15.49
CA ARG A 64 -0.54 20.36 15.44
C ARG A 64 -0.16 21.79 15.04
N SER A 65 0.94 22.30 15.57
CA SER A 65 1.46 23.65 15.33
C SER A 65 2.56 23.71 14.25
N MET A 66 2.93 22.58 13.63
CA MET A 66 3.94 22.57 12.56
C MET A 66 3.43 23.37 11.37
N VAL A 67 4.26 24.28 10.88
CA VAL A 67 3.95 25.05 9.67
C VAL A 67 4.06 24.16 8.46
N VAL A 68 3.00 24.11 7.66
CA VAL A 68 2.95 23.33 6.42
C VAL A 68 3.84 24.00 5.38
N MET A 69 4.75 23.27 4.76
CA MET A 69 5.62 23.73 3.67
C MET A 69 4.97 23.48 2.31
N ASP A 70 5.43 24.21 1.30
CA ASP A 70 5.03 23.95 -0.09
C ASP A 70 5.79 22.74 -0.63
N ALA A 71 5.07 21.72 -1.10
CA ALA A 71 5.66 20.47 -1.57
C ALA A 71 6.57 20.62 -2.79
N GLU A 72 6.32 21.62 -3.62
CA GLU A 72 7.09 21.90 -4.84
C GLU A 72 8.10 23.03 -4.63
N ALA A 73 7.67 24.18 -4.11
CA ALA A 73 8.53 25.35 -3.95
C ALA A 73 9.64 25.10 -2.93
N ASP A 74 9.34 24.44 -1.81
CA ASP A 74 10.28 24.21 -0.71
C ASP A 74 11.00 22.85 -0.78
N ALA A 75 10.96 22.14 -1.92
CA ALA A 75 11.49 20.78 -2.03
C ALA A 75 12.97 20.65 -1.61
N GLU A 76 13.80 21.64 -1.94
CA GLU A 76 15.24 21.64 -1.54
C GLU A 76 15.41 21.79 -0.03
N GLU A 77 14.62 22.66 0.59
CA GLU A 77 14.67 22.88 2.03
C GLU A 77 14.11 21.69 2.80
N ILE A 78 13.01 21.11 2.31
CA ILE A 78 12.45 19.86 2.85
C ILE A 78 13.49 18.75 2.79
N ALA A 79 14.11 18.55 1.62
CA ALA A 79 15.11 17.50 1.45
C ALA A 79 16.29 17.61 2.41
N LYS A 80 16.70 18.81 2.83
CA LYS A 80 17.76 19.01 3.83
C LYS A 80 17.36 18.59 5.24
N GLN A 81 16.09 18.74 5.60
CA GLN A 81 15.60 18.52 6.96
C GLN A 81 15.27 17.06 7.25
N VAL A 82 14.99 16.24 6.23
CA VAL A 82 14.48 14.87 6.39
C VAL A 82 15.50 13.83 5.95
N ASP A 83 15.35 12.62 6.48
CA ASP A 83 16.11 11.45 6.02
C ASP A 83 15.44 10.81 4.80
N PHE A 84 14.11 10.85 4.71
CA PHE A 84 13.28 10.45 3.57
C PHE A 84 11.91 11.08 3.64
N VAL A 85 11.10 10.91 2.59
CA VAL A 85 9.72 11.39 2.55
C VAL A 85 8.72 10.28 2.21
N PHE A 86 7.54 10.34 2.82
CA PHE A 86 6.34 9.70 2.29
C PHE A 86 5.66 10.65 1.30
N CYS A 87 5.18 10.11 0.16
CA CYS A 87 4.49 10.90 -0.85
C CYS A 87 3.07 10.35 -1.09
N ALA A 88 2.06 11.23 -0.92
CA ALA A 88 0.64 10.94 -1.15
C ALA A 88 -0.08 12.18 -1.69
N VAL A 89 0.43 12.74 -2.77
CA VAL A 89 -0.14 13.93 -3.41
C VAL A 89 -1.26 13.55 -4.38
N ASN A 90 -2.16 14.50 -4.63
CA ASN A 90 -3.21 14.37 -5.64
C ASN A 90 -2.96 15.36 -6.78
N MET A 91 -2.24 14.92 -7.80
CA MET A 91 -1.82 15.67 -8.96
C MET A 91 -1.93 14.80 -10.22
N LYS A 92 -1.67 15.31 -11.40
CA LYS A 92 -1.57 14.49 -12.61
C LYS A 92 -0.36 13.56 -12.53
N LYS A 93 -0.44 12.39 -13.17
CA LYS A 93 0.61 11.37 -13.09
C LYS A 93 2.01 11.89 -13.46
N ASP A 94 2.10 12.72 -14.51
CA ASP A 94 3.39 13.26 -14.95
C ASP A 94 3.96 14.29 -13.97
N GLU A 95 3.10 15.08 -13.34
CA GLU A 95 3.48 16.03 -12.29
C GLU A 95 3.99 15.27 -11.04
N ILE A 96 3.30 14.18 -10.66
CA ILE A 96 3.75 13.30 -9.56
C ILE A 96 5.12 12.70 -9.87
N LYS A 97 5.32 12.18 -11.09
CA LYS A 97 6.61 11.62 -11.51
C LYS A 97 7.73 12.66 -11.39
N ALA A 98 7.49 13.87 -11.91
CA ALA A 98 8.46 14.96 -11.85
C ALA A 98 8.79 15.35 -10.41
N LEU A 99 7.79 15.46 -9.54
CA LEU A 99 7.96 15.79 -8.12
C LEU A 99 8.78 14.71 -7.39
N GLU A 100 8.40 13.43 -7.53
CA GLU A 100 9.08 12.33 -6.87
C GLU A 100 10.53 12.17 -7.37
N GLU A 101 10.79 12.32 -8.68
CA GLU A 101 12.16 12.34 -9.21
C GLU A 101 12.97 13.54 -8.74
N ARG A 102 12.35 14.72 -8.57
CA ARG A 102 13.02 15.88 -8.01
C ARG A 102 13.51 15.62 -6.59
N TYR A 103 12.66 15.06 -5.70
CA TYR A 103 13.10 14.68 -4.35
C TYR A 103 14.21 13.64 -4.39
N ALA A 104 14.09 12.61 -5.22
CA ALA A 104 15.14 11.61 -5.37
C ALA A 104 16.48 12.24 -5.83
N LYS A 105 16.46 13.14 -6.81
CA LYS A 105 17.66 13.89 -7.28
C LYS A 105 18.24 14.84 -6.24
N LEU A 106 17.44 15.27 -5.26
CA LEU A 106 17.92 16.01 -4.06
C LEU A 106 18.47 15.08 -2.97
N GLU A 107 18.80 13.83 -3.32
CA GLU A 107 19.32 12.80 -2.41
C GLU A 107 18.35 12.46 -1.26
N CYS A 108 17.06 12.66 -1.49
CA CYS A 108 15.98 12.33 -0.56
C CYS A 108 15.21 11.12 -1.06
N PRO A 109 15.29 9.94 -0.40
CA PRO A 109 14.47 8.78 -0.75
C PRO A 109 12.99 9.09 -0.64
N VAL A 110 12.21 8.57 -1.58
CA VAL A 110 10.74 8.73 -1.65
C VAL A 110 10.07 7.38 -1.49
N VAL A 111 9.24 7.24 -0.47
CA VAL A 111 8.34 6.10 -0.30
C VAL A 111 6.93 6.54 -0.69
N SER A 112 6.49 6.11 -1.87
CA SER A 112 5.30 6.66 -2.50
C SER A 112 4.08 5.77 -2.36
N ASN A 113 2.95 6.38 -2.03
CA ASN A 113 1.62 5.76 -2.13
C ASN A 113 0.97 5.97 -3.50
N ASN A 114 1.54 6.84 -4.33
CA ASN A 114 0.99 7.21 -5.63
C ASN A 114 1.18 6.09 -6.67
N SER A 115 0.36 6.12 -7.71
CA SER A 115 0.42 5.14 -8.80
C SER A 115 1.38 5.52 -9.94
N ALA A 116 1.95 6.72 -9.90
CA ALA A 116 2.67 7.30 -11.04
C ALA A 116 3.88 6.46 -11.50
N HIS A 117 4.65 5.92 -10.56
CA HIS A 117 5.84 5.13 -10.85
C HIS A 117 5.65 3.60 -10.76
N ARG A 118 4.43 3.08 -10.52
CA ARG A 118 4.22 1.63 -10.36
C ARG A 118 4.65 0.80 -11.58
N HIS A 119 4.56 1.36 -12.79
CA HIS A 119 4.97 0.68 -14.03
C HIS A 119 6.37 1.10 -14.51
N THR A 120 7.09 1.97 -13.80
CA THR A 120 8.46 2.34 -14.13
C THR A 120 9.38 1.14 -13.88
N PRO A 121 10.18 0.67 -14.88
CA PRO A 121 10.87 -0.61 -14.79
C PRO A 121 11.88 -0.74 -13.65
N ASP A 122 12.58 0.35 -13.31
CA ASP A 122 13.59 0.40 -12.26
C ASP A 122 13.08 0.97 -10.92
N VAL A 123 11.77 1.18 -10.80
CA VAL A 123 11.13 1.56 -9.53
C VAL A 123 10.51 0.33 -8.89
N PRO A 124 10.98 -0.10 -7.70
CA PRO A 124 10.40 -1.25 -7.02
C PRO A 124 9.00 -0.91 -6.51
N MET A 125 8.03 -1.73 -6.90
CA MET A 125 6.70 -1.79 -6.30
C MET A 125 6.69 -2.97 -5.34
N VAL A 126 6.62 -2.69 -4.02
CA VAL A 126 6.91 -3.71 -3.01
C VAL A 126 5.75 -3.93 -2.07
N MET A 127 5.51 -5.20 -1.82
CA MET A 127 4.77 -5.73 -0.69
C MET A 127 5.75 -6.54 0.15
N PRO A 128 6.19 -6.03 1.34
CA PRO A 128 7.34 -6.57 2.08
C PRO A 128 7.29 -8.05 2.37
N GLU A 129 6.09 -8.63 2.48
CA GLU A 129 5.91 -10.06 2.72
C GLU A 129 6.03 -10.91 1.45
N ILE A 130 5.99 -10.30 0.25
CA ILE A 130 5.89 -11.04 -1.03
C ILE A 130 7.15 -10.91 -1.87
N ASN A 131 7.62 -9.70 -2.09
CA ASN A 131 8.70 -9.39 -3.03
C ASN A 131 9.72 -8.40 -2.48
N ALA A 132 10.13 -8.58 -1.25
CA ALA A 132 11.11 -7.72 -0.58
C ALA A 132 12.43 -7.60 -1.38
N ASP A 133 12.83 -8.64 -2.10
CA ASP A 133 14.04 -8.68 -2.92
C ASP A 133 14.03 -7.69 -4.10
N HIS A 134 12.86 -7.22 -4.53
CA HIS A 134 12.75 -6.20 -5.58
C HIS A 134 13.40 -4.85 -5.21
N ILE A 135 13.62 -4.59 -3.91
CA ILE A 135 14.33 -3.36 -3.47
C ILE A 135 15.76 -3.27 -4.05
N ARG A 136 16.36 -4.39 -4.45
CA ARG A 136 17.71 -4.42 -5.05
C ARG A 136 17.78 -3.65 -6.38
N ILE A 137 16.67 -3.43 -7.06
CA ILE A 137 16.64 -2.62 -8.29
C ILE A 137 16.96 -1.15 -8.04
N ILE A 138 16.91 -0.69 -6.79
CA ILE A 138 17.23 0.69 -6.38
C ILE A 138 18.64 1.07 -6.82
N ASP A 139 19.58 0.15 -6.87
CA ASP A 139 20.94 0.44 -7.32
C ASP A 139 20.99 0.81 -8.81
N ALA A 140 20.18 0.14 -9.64
CA ALA A 140 20.02 0.50 -11.05
C ALA A 140 19.29 1.85 -11.21
N GLN A 141 18.25 2.08 -10.42
CA GLN A 141 17.54 3.36 -10.41
C GLN A 141 18.46 4.53 -10.02
N ARG A 142 19.28 4.36 -8.99
CA ARG A 142 20.28 5.37 -8.57
C ARG A 142 21.25 5.72 -9.70
N LYS A 143 21.72 4.72 -10.46
CA LYS A 143 22.57 4.97 -11.65
C LYS A 143 21.85 5.81 -12.69
N ARG A 144 20.59 5.48 -12.99
CA ARG A 144 19.79 6.26 -13.95
C ARG A 144 19.54 7.69 -13.48
N LEU A 145 19.21 7.89 -12.20
CA LEU A 145 18.94 9.20 -11.62
C LEU A 145 20.20 10.03 -11.35
N GLY A 146 21.39 9.41 -11.31
CA GLY A 146 22.65 10.04 -10.94
C GLY A 146 22.74 10.36 -9.44
N THR A 147 22.11 9.54 -8.59
CA THR A 147 22.03 9.73 -7.14
C THR A 147 22.85 8.69 -6.39
N LYS A 148 23.22 9.02 -5.15
CA LYS A 148 23.90 8.09 -4.24
C LYS A 148 22.95 7.55 -3.17
N ARG A 149 22.06 8.39 -2.71
CA ARG A 149 21.12 8.14 -1.62
C ARG A 149 19.68 8.09 -2.11
N GLY A 150 19.33 9.04 -2.99
CA GLY A 150 17.98 9.25 -3.46
C GLY A 150 17.48 8.12 -4.35
N PHE A 151 16.22 7.76 -4.19
CA PHE A 151 15.49 6.80 -4.99
C PHE A 151 13.99 6.94 -4.75
N ILE A 152 13.18 6.24 -5.53
CA ILE A 152 11.74 6.10 -5.39
C ILE A 152 11.42 4.63 -5.20
N ALA A 153 10.62 4.30 -4.17
CA ALA A 153 10.00 3.00 -4.00
C ALA A 153 8.50 3.21 -3.80
N VAL A 154 7.69 2.36 -4.39
CA VAL A 154 6.24 2.53 -4.38
C VAL A 154 5.51 1.33 -3.79
N LYS A 155 4.39 1.60 -3.18
CA LYS A 155 3.42 0.61 -2.72
C LYS A 155 2.43 0.29 -3.84
N SER A 156 1.96 -0.96 -3.93
CA SER A 156 0.95 -1.40 -4.91
C SER A 156 -0.43 -0.78 -4.64
N ASN A 157 -1.38 -0.97 -5.54
CA ASN A 157 -2.77 -0.56 -5.37
C ASN A 157 -3.40 -1.19 -4.11
N CYS A 158 -4.38 -0.49 -3.51
CA CYS A 158 -4.99 -0.90 -2.24
C CYS A 158 -5.85 -2.17 -2.35
N SER A 159 -6.52 -2.40 -3.48
CA SER A 159 -7.37 -3.58 -3.66
C SER A 159 -6.57 -4.87 -3.71
N LEU A 160 -5.35 -4.83 -4.28
CA LEU A 160 -4.44 -5.98 -4.37
C LEU A 160 -4.08 -6.55 -2.99
N GLN A 161 -4.04 -5.71 -1.98
CA GLN A 161 -3.66 -6.09 -0.62
C GLN A 161 -4.64 -7.07 0.03
N SER A 162 -5.85 -7.24 -0.52
CA SER A 162 -6.81 -8.23 -0.04
C SER A 162 -6.54 -9.63 -0.60
N TYR A 163 -6.22 -9.76 -1.90
CA TYR A 163 -6.19 -11.07 -2.56
C TYR A 163 -4.80 -11.55 -2.99
N VAL A 164 -3.87 -10.65 -3.35
CA VAL A 164 -2.52 -11.05 -3.74
C VAL A 164 -1.81 -11.81 -2.62
N PRO A 165 -1.88 -11.40 -1.34
CA PRO A 165 -1.32 -12.17 -0.23
C PRO A 165 -1.93 -13.57 -0.08
N ALA A 166 -3.24 -13.72 -0.34
CA ALA A 166 -3.89 -15.02 -0.27
C ALA A 166 -3.52 -15.95 -1.43
N LEU A 167 -3.27 -15.39 -2.63
CA LEU A 167 -2.82 -16.15 -3.80
C LEU A 167 -1.34 -16.52 -3.72
N HIS A 168 -0.51 -15.67 -3.14
CA HIS A 168 0.95 -15.83 -3.19
C HIS A 168 1.46 -17.18 -2.64
N PRO A 169 1.05 -17.67 -1.46
CA PRO A 169 1.48 -18.99 -0.99
C PRO A 169 1.05 -20.15 -1.88
N LEU A 170 0.02 -19.94 -2.71
CA LEU A 170 -0.52 -20.94 -3.63
C LEU A 170 0.16 -20.94 -4.99
N MET A 171 1.00 -19.92 -5.30
CA MET A 171 1.73 -19.83 -6.57
C MET A 171 2.62 -21.05 -6.82
N LYS A 172 3.15 -21.67 -5.76
CA LYS A 172 3.95 -22.90 -5.86
C LYS A 172 3.22 -24.09 -6.48
N TYR A 173 1.89 -24.08 -6.50
CA TYR A 173 1.06 -25.11 -7.13
C TYR A 173 0.73 -24.78 -8.60
N GLY A 174 1.23 -23.66 -9.12
CA GLY A 174 1.00 -23.24 -10.50
C GLY A 174 -0.43 -22.75 -10.74
N ILE A 175 -0.81 -21.62 -10.15
CA ILE A 175 -2.10 -20.98 -10.47
C ILE A 175 -2.09 -20.64 -11.98
N GLU A 176 -3.03 -21.20 -12.74
CA GLU A 176 -3.21 -20.94 -14.16
C GLU A 176 -3.97 -19.64 -14.39
N LYS A 177 -5.12 -19.53 -13.73
CA LYS A 177 -6.01 -18.39 -13.87
C LYS A 177 -6.71 -18.04 -12.54
N ALA A 178 -7.00 -16.77 -12.38
CA ALA A 178 -7.80 -16.27 -11.28
C ALA A 178 -8.83 -15.25 -11.78
N LEU A 179 -10.06 -15.36 -11.30
CA LEU A 179 -11.08 -14.33 -11.40
C LEU A 179 -11.20 -13.66 -10.05
N VAL A 180 -11.15 -12.33 -10.04
CA VAL A 180 -11.21 -11.52 -8.82
C VAL A 180 -12.32 -10.49 -8.96
N CYS A 181 -13.34 -10.57 -8.11
CA CYS A 181 -14.36 -9.53 -8.00
C CYS A 181 -14.11 -8.74 -6.71
N THR A 182 -13.77 -7.45 -6.83
CA THR A 182 -13.48 -6.61 -5.66
C THR A 182 -14.67 -5.75 -5.25
N TYR A 183 -14.89 -5.66 -3.94
CA TYR A 183 -15.89 -4.81 -3.29
C TYR A 183 -15.16 -3.73 -2.51
N GLN A 184 -15.06 -2.53 -3.10
CA GLN A 184 -14.17 -1.48 -2.62
C GLN A 184 -14.92 -0.41 -1.81
N ALA A 185 -14.43 -0.16 -0.61
CA ALA A 185 -14.94 0.86 0.31
C ALA A 185 -14.79 2.29 -0.23
N ILE A 186 -15.69 3.20 0.19
CA ILE A 186 -15.72 4.60 -0.26
C ILE A 186 -14.46 5.40 0.11
N SER A 187 -13.79 5.05 1.20
CA SER A 187 -12.52 5.69 1.60
C SER A 187 -11.40 5.48 0.58
N GLY A 188 -11.49 4.45 -0.28
CA GLY A 188 -10.59 4.26 -1.43
C GLY A 188 -10.68 5.38 -2.47
N ALA A 189 -11.80 6.11 -2.51
CA ALA A 189 -11.99 7.33 -3.29
C ALA A 189 -11.65 8.63 -2.51
N GLY A 190 -11.12 8.51 -1.28
CA GLY A 190 -10.89 9.67 -0.41
C GLY A 190 -12.19 10.31 0.08
N LYS A 191 -13.25 9.53 0.23
CA LYS A 191 -14.60 9.99 0.60
C LYS A 191 -15.08 9.36 1.90
N THR A 192 -16.01 10.04 2.56
CA THR A 192 -16.82 9.54 3.67
C THR A 192 -18.29 9.56 3.26
N PHE A 193 -19.18 8.97 4.03
CA PHE A 193 -20.63 9.07 3.76
C PHE A 193 -21.14 10.51 3.87
N ASP A 194 -20.52 11.37 4.69
CA ASP A 194 -20.90 12.78 4.78
C ASP A 194 -20.52 13.55 3.50
N THR A 195 -19.39 13.20 2.88
CA THR A 195 -18.90 13.84 1.64
C THR A 195 -19.39 13.15 0.36
N TRP A 196 -20.02 11.98 0.49
CA TRP A 196 -20.57 11.20 -0.62
C TRP A 196 -21.84 10.43 -0.19
N PRO A 197 -22.92 11.14 0.20
CA PRO A 197 -24.14 10.52 0.70
C PRO A 197 -24.85 9.64 -0.33
N GLU A 198 -24.63 9.86 -1.64
CA GLU A 198 -25.20 9.06 -2.73
C GLU A 198 -24.72 7.60 -2.75
N MET A 199 -23.67 7.30 -1.97
CA MET A 199 -23.21 5.93 -1.80
C MET A 199 -24.03 5.12 -0.78
N LEU A 200 -24.83 5.77 0.05
CA LEU A 200 -25.73 5.03 0.92
C LEU A 200 -26.75 4.25 0.08
N ASP A 201 -26.91 2.96 0.39
CA ASP A 201 -27.81 2.05 -0.31
C ASP A 201 -27.53 1.96 -1.83
N ASN A 202 -26.27 2.09 -2.26
CA ASN A 202 -25.88 2.11 -3.67
C ASN A 202 -24.62 1.29 -3.95
N VAL A 203 -24.54 0.66 -5.13
CA VAL A 203 -23.36 -0.02 -5.66
C VAL A 203 -23.04 0.54 -7.04
N ILE A 204 -21.79 0.99 -7.23
CA ILE A 204 -21.30 1.46 -8.53
C ILE A 204 -20.46 0.33 -9.16
N PRO A 205 -20.83 -0.21 -10.34
CA PRO A 205 -20.13 -1.34 -10.99
C PRO A 205 -18.88 -0.93 -11.77
N TYR A 206 -18.31 0.24 -11.47
CA TYR A 206 -17.16 0.79 -12.19
C TYR A 206 -16.30 1.66 -11.28
N ILE A 207 -14.98 1.42 -11.29
CA ILE A 207 -13.98 2.27 -10.68
C ILE A 207 -12.88 2.49 -11.72
N GLY A 208 -12.69 3.74 -12.17
CA GLY A 208 -11.80 4.06 -13.28
C GLY A 208 -10.37 3.54 -13.11
N GLY A 209 -9.93 2.68 -14.03
CA GLY A 209 -8.59 2.10 -14.07
C GLY A 209 -8.28 1.07 -12.96
N GLU A 210 -9.27 0.62 -12.18
CA GLU A 210 -9.01 -0.35 -11.11
C GLU A 210 -8.89 -1.80 -11.64
N GLU A 211 -9.64 -2.14 -12.68
CA GLU A 211 -9.57 -3.47 -13.28
C GLU A 211 -8.20 -3.70 -13.91
N GLU A 212 -7.69 -2.76 -14.71
CA GLU A 212 -6.37 -2.83 -15.30
C GLU A 212 -5.24 -2.93 -14.26
N LYS A 213 -5.34 -2.17 -13.16
CA LYS A 213 -4.40 -2.29 -12.04
C LYS A 213 -4.47 -3.67 -11.38
N SER A 214 -5.70 -4.17 -11.17
CA SER A 214 -5.94 -5.47 -10.56
C SER A 214 -5.41 -6.63 -11.39
N GLU A 215 -5.37 -6.49 -12.71
CA GLU A 215 -4.85 -7.49 -13.64
C GLU A 215 -3.33 -7.38 -13.84
N GLN A 216 -2.77 -6.16 -13.86
CA GLN A 216 -1.38 -5.91 -14.27
C GLN A 216 -0.40 -5.78 -13.09
N GLU A 217 -0.76 -5.08 -12.02
CA GLU A 217 0.17 -4.86 -10.90
C GLU A 217 0.62 -6.16 -10.21
N PRO A 218 -0.23 -7.20 -10.03
CA PRO A 218 0.23 -8.48 -9.49
C PRO A 218 1.36 -9.11 -10.30
N MET A 219 1.38 -8.92 -11.62
CA MET A 219 2.43 -9.45 -12.49
C MET A 219 3.79 -8.82 -12.18
N LYS A 220 3.82 -7.54 -11.80
CA LYS A 220 5.07 -6.90 -11.34
C LYS A 220 5.47 -7.38 -9.95
N LEU A 221 4.51 -7.59 -9.02
CA LEU A 221 4.80 -8.12 -7.69
C LEU A 221 5.41 -9.53 -7.74
N TRP A 222 4.95 -10.37 -8.66
CA TRP A 222 5.46 -11.73 -8.90
C TRP A 222 6.54 -11.79 -9.99
N GLY A 223 6.98 -10.65 -10.49
CA GLY A 223 8.07 -10.53 -11.43
C GLY A 223 9.44 -10.83 -10.82
N HIS A 224 10.48 -10.57 -11.56
CA HIS A 224 11.87 -10.74 -11.10
C HIS A 224 12.76 -9.64 -11.68
N ILE A 225 13.92 -9.44 -11.07
CA ILE A 225 14.92 -8.49 -11.56
C ILE A 225 15.73 -9.17 -12.67
N GLU A 226 15.80 -8.51 -13.83
CA GLU A 226 16.65 -8.90 -14.95
C GLU A 226 17.42 -7.65 -15.43
N GLY A 227 18.74 -7.66 -15.27
CA GLY A 227 19.56 -6.48 -15.52
C GLY A 227 19.14 -5.28 -14.67
N ASP A 228 18.84 -4.18 -15.33
CA ASP A 228 18.46 -2.90 -14.69
C ASP A 228 16.94 -2.67 -14.64
N GLN A 229 16.13 -3.73 -14.74
CA GLN A 229 14.67 -3.62 -14.73
C GLN A 229 13.98 -4.78 -14.00
N ILE A 230 12.74 -4.56 -13.57
CA ILE A 230 11.84 -5.60 -13.09
C ILE A 230 11.02 -6.07 -14.31
N VAL A 231 11.16 -7.36 -14.63
CA VAL A 231 10.38 -8.04 -15.66
C VAL A 231 9.14 -8.65 -15.01
N ASN A 232 7.98 -8.37 -15.57
CA ASN A 232 6.71 -8.86 -15.05
C ASN A 232 6.59 -10.38 -15.24
N ALA A 233 5.96 -11.05 -14.27
CA ALA A 233 5.50 -12.43 -14.46
C ALA A 233 4.47 -12.49 -15.59
N THR A 234 4.37 -13.64 -16.23
CA THR A 234 3.40 -13.91 -17.31
C THR A 234 2.17 -14.69 -16.81
N GLU A 235 2.22 -15.16 -15.60
CA GLU A 235 1.19 -15.98 -14.93
C GLU A 235 1.04 -15.59 -13.47
N PRO A 236 -0.15 -15.80 -12.88
CA PRO A 236 -1.38 -16.36 -13.46
C PRO A 236 -2.08 -15.38 -14.40
N ASN A 237 -2.98 -15.88 -15.27
CA ASN A 237 -3.91 -15.01 -16.00
C ASN A 237 -5.00 -14.51 -15.03
N ILE A 238 -5.05 -13.20 -14.81
CA ILE A 238 -6.04 -12.59 -13.90
C ILE A 238 -7.06 -11.81 -14.72
N THR A 239 -8.34 -12.02 -14.43
CA THR A 239 -9.42 -11.11 -14.83
C THR A 239 -10.08 -10.52 -13.61
N ALA A 240 -10.37 -9.23 -13.66
CA ALA A 240 -10.91 -8.48 -12.53
C ALA A 240 -12.21 -7.76 -12.85
N GLN A 241 -13.13 -7.73 -11.87
CA GLN A 241 -14.29 -6.85 -11.84
C GLN A 241 -14.23 -6.03 -10.55
N CYS A 242 -14.30 -4.70 -10.68
CA CYS A 242 -14.13 -3.81 -9.53
C CYS A 242 -15.39 -2.98 -9.26
N LEU A 243 -15.99 -3.18 -8.09
CA LEU A 243 -17.21 -2.49 -7.66
C LEU A 243 -16.93 -1.56 -6.48
N ARG A 244 -17.58 -0.40 -6.46
CA ARG A 244 -17.66 0.46 -5.28
C ARG A 244 -18.91 0.10 -4.48
N VAL A 245 -18.75 -0.17 -3.18
CA VAL A 245 -19.82 -0.60 -2.27
C VAL A 245 -19.98 0.39 -1.11
N PRO A 246 -21.19 0.43 -0.46
CA PRO A 246 -21.47 1.36 0.63
C PRO A 246 -20.84 0.89 1.95
N VAL A 247 -19.52 0.78 1.97
CA VAL A 247 -18.70 0.41 3.12
C VAL A 247 -17.70 1.53 3.38
N SER A 248 -17.52 1.94 4.64
CA SER A 248 -16.60 3.02 4.99
C SER A 248 -15.15 2.66 4.69
N ASP A 249 -14.67 1.53 5.23
CA ASP A 249 -13.31 1.02 5.10
C ASP A 249 -13.32 -0.50 4.96
N GLY A 250 -12.27 -1.02 4.31
CA GLY A 250 -12.06 -2.44 4.05
C GLY A 250 -12.43 -2.81 2.62
N HIS A 251 -11.42 -3.26 1.85
CA HIS A 251 -11.61 -3.82 0.51
C HIS A 251 -11.70 -5.34 0.60
N MET A 252 -12.80 -5.87 0.12
CA MET A 252 -13.04 -7.31 0.03
C MET A 252 -12.83 -7.78 -1.40
N ALA A 253 -12.44 -9.03 -1.60
CA ALA A 253 -12.35 -9.67 -2.89
C ALA A 253 -12.94 -11.09 -2.84
N ALA A 254 -13.80 -11.41 -3.78
CA ALA A 254 -14.18 -12.79 -4.09
C ALA A 254 -13.20 -13.31 -5.15
N CYS A 255 -12.52 -14.41 -4.81
CA CYS A 255 -11.48 -15.02 -5.63
C CYS A 255 -11.90 -16.41 -6.09
N PHE A 256 -11.65 -16.70 -7.37
CA PHE A 256 -11.86 -18.00 -7.99
C PHE A 256 -10.54 -18.39 -8.68
N VAL A 257 -10.03 -19.59 -8.41
CA VAL A 257 -8.70 -20.01 -8.88
C VAL A 257 -8.71 -21.38 -9.50
N SER A 258 -7.92 -21.56 -10.57
CA SER A 258 -7.61 -22.86 -11.16
C SER A 258 -6.10 -23.08 -11.21
N PHE A 259 -5.70 -24.33 -11.05
CA PHE A 259 -4.30 -24.77 -11.07
C PHE A 259 -3.97 -25.55 -12.35
N LYS A 260 -2.71 -25.49 -12.80
CA LYS A 260 -2.24 -26.16 -14.03
C LYS A 260 -2.10 -27.67 -13.93
N GLY A 261 -1.97 -28.21 -12.74
CA GLY A 261 -1.69 -29.62 -12.53
C GLY A 261 -2.53 -30.19 -11.42
N GLU A 262 -1.88 -30.95 -10.56
CA GLU A 262 -2.53 -31.46 -9.36
C GLU A 262 -2.82 -30.29 -8.41
N LYS A 263 -4.11 -30.12 -8.12
CA LYS A 263 -4.55 -29.07 -7.20
C LYS A 263 -4.28 -29.44 -5.75
N PRO A 264 -3.87 -28.49 -4.89
CA PRO A 264 -3.73 -28.73 -3.46
C PRO A 264 -5.09 -29.07 -2.82
N SER A 265 -5.08 -29.84 -1.73
CA SER A 265 -6.31 -30.05 -0.94
C SER A 265 -6.69 -28.76 -0.17
N VAL A 266 -7.93 -28.70 0.30
CA VAL A 266 -8.40 -27.59 1.17
C VAL A 266 -7.51 -27.47 2.41
N GLU A 267 -7.14 -28.59 3.00
CA GLU A 267 -6.29 -28.64 4.19
C GLU A 267 -4.88 -28.13 3.92
N GLN A 268 -4.31 -28.46 2.75
CA GLN A 268 -3.01 -27.93 2.32
C GLN A 268 -3.05 -26.40 2.12
N ILE A 269 -4.09 -25.88 1.46
CA ILE A 269 -4.28 -24.42 1.27
C ILE A 269 -4.36 -23.71 2.62
N LYS A 270 -5.19 -24.22 3.55
CA LYS A 270 -5.31 -23.65 4.90
C LYS A 270 -3.99 -23.70 5.67
N ALA A 271 -3.27 -24.80 5.59
CA ALA A 271 -1.97 -24.95 6.23
C ALA A 271 -0.93 -23.96 5.65
N ASP A 272 -0.94 -23.76 4.33
CA ASP A 272 -0.05 -22.80 3.68
C ASP A 272 -0.35 -21.36 4.10
N TRP A 273 -1.63 -20.98 4.20
CA TRP A 273 -1.99 -19.66 4.71
C TRP A 273 -1.59 -19.49 6.19
N ALA A 274 -1.80 -20.49 7.02
CA ALA A 274 -1.44 -20.43 8.44
C ALA A 274 0.07 -20.35 8.67
N ALA A 275 0.86 -21.00 7.81
CA ALA A 275 2.32 -21.05 7.91
C ALA A 275 3.02 -19.89 7.18
N PHE A 276 2.29 -19.09 6.39
CA PHE A 276 2.90 -18.06 5.57
C PHE A 276 3.54 -16.96 6.42
N SER A 277 4.81 -16.74 6.18
CA SER A 277 5.63 -15.67 6.77
C SER A 277 6.52 -15.09 5.67
N GLY A 278 6.68 -13.77 5.66
CA GLY A 278 7.53 -13.09 4.70
C GLY A 278 8.64 -12.29 5.37
N ARG A 279 9.39 -11.53 4.58
CA ARG A 279 10.54 -10.77 5.05
C ARG A 279 10.20 -9.77 6.16
N ALA A 280 9.00 -9.20 6.13
CA ALA A 280 8.54 -8.27 7.17
C ALA A 280 8.46 -8.94 8.56
N GLN A 281 7.98 -10.19 8.63
CA GLN A 281 7.91 -10.97 9.86
C GLN A 281 9.30 -11.47 10.28
N GLU A 282 10.13 -11.93 9.33
CA GLU A 282 11.52 -12.36 9.61
C GLU A 282 12.36 -11.27 10.25
N LEU A 283 12.17 -10.01 9.81
CA LEU A 283 12.86 -8.83 10.35
C LEU A 283 12.16 -8.23 11.57
N GLU A 284 11.05 -8.80 12.01
CA GLU A 284 10.24 -8.29 13.12
C GLU A 284 9.97 -6.78 12.98
N LEU A 285 9.60 -6.33 11.76
CA LEU A 285 9.36 -4.92 11.49
C LEU A 285 8.21 -4.39 12.36
N PRO A 286 8.31 -3.16 12.90
CA PRO A 286 7.36 -2.63 13.88
C PRO A 286 5.90 -2.65 13.44
N SER A 287 5.63 -2.40 12.15
CA SER A 287 4.27 -2.40 11.58
C SER A 287 3.87 -3.74 10.96
N ALA A 288 4.75 -4.75 11.00
CA ALA A 288 4.42 -6.07 10.47
C ALA A 288 3.40 -6.77 11.38
N PRO A 289 2.33 -7.34 10.82
CA PRO A 289 1.44 -8.21 11.58
C PRO A 289 2.21 -9.46 12.03
N LYS A 290 1.95 -9.93 13.23
CA LYS A 290 2.58 -11.18 13.74
C LYS A 290 2.14 -12.39 12.93
N GLN A 291 0.84 -12.46 12.64
CA GLN A 291 0.26 -13.40 11.69
C GLN A 291 -0.32 -12.59 10.53
N PHE A 292 0.22 -12.82 9.33
CA PHE A 292 -0.19 -12.02 8.17
C PHE A 292 -1.53 -12.46 7.58
N LEU A 293 -1.74 -13.78 7.43
CA LEU A 293 -2.95 -14.35 6.85
C LEU A 293 -3.78 -15.04 7.93
N HIS A 294 -5.04 -14.62 8.09
CA HIS A 294 -5.99 -15.19 9.05
C HIS A 294 -7.11 -15.89 8.29
N TYR A 295 -7.24 -17.20 8.44
CA TYR A 295 -8.36 -17.96 7.88
C TYR A 295 -9.48 -18.13 8.92
N PHE A 296 -10.72 -17.90 8.51
CA PHE A 296 -11.95 -18.05 9.29
C PHE A 296 -12.75 -19.26 8.80
N GLU A 297 -13.13 -20.12 9.73
CA GLU A 297 -13.99 -21.28 9.46
C GLU A 297 -15.48 -20.91 9.45
N GLU A 298 -15.84 -19.83 10.11
CA GLU A 298 -17.22 -19.35 10.18
C GLU A 298 -17.75 -18.99 8.79
N PRO A 299 -18.96 -19.45 8.43
CA PRO A 299 -19.49 -19.32 7.06
C PRO A 299 -19.84 -17.88 6.67
N ASP A 300 -19.90 -16.94 7.59
CA ASP A 300 -20.21 -15.54 7.39
C ASP A 300 -18.99 -14.60 7.55
N ARG A 301 -17.76 -15.15 7.62
CA ARG A 301 -16.52 -14.41 7.76
C ARG A 301 -15.62 -14.55 6.50
N PRO A 302 -14.78 -13.54 6.17
CA PRO A 302 -14.57 -12.27 6.87
C PRO A 302 -15.70 -11.25 6.61
N GLN A 303 -15.90 -10.36 7.58
CA GLN A 303 -16.79 -9.20 7.46
C GLN A 303 -16.00 -7.90 7.62
N THR A 304 -16.24 -6.90 6.76
CA THR A 304 -15.47 -5.64 6.77
C THR A 304 -15.47 -4.95 8.12
N LYS A 305 -16.62 -4.89 8.81
CA LYS A 305 -16.74 -4.22 10.10
C LYS A 305 -16.03 -4.95 11.24
N LEU A 306 -16.03 -6.29 11.20
CA LEU A 306 -15.47 -7.12 12.27
C LEU A 306 -13.97 -7.37 12.10
N ASP A 307 -13.50 -7.53 10.85
CA ASP A 307 -12.19 -8.15 10.59
C ASP A 307 -11.15 -7.19 10.01
N ARG A 308 -11.57 -6.03 9.48
CA ARG A 308 -10.63 -5.08 8.85
C ARG A 308 -9.53 -4.56 9.77
N MET A 309 -9.73 -4.61 11.11
CA MET A 309 -8.78 -4.09 12.09
C MET A 309 -7.89 -5.15 12.74
N ILE A 310 -7.95 -6.40 12.29
CA ILE A 310 -7.07 -7.47 12.80
C ILE A 310 -5.61 -7.06 12.58
N GLU A 311 -4.77 -7.29 13.61
CA GLU A 311 -3.36 -6.86 13.64
C GLU A 311 -3.21 -5.35 13.35
N GLY A 312 -4.07 -4.52 13.91
CA GLY A 312 -4.06 -3.08 13.67
C GLY A 312 -4.42 -2.67 12.23
N GLY A 313 -5.13 -3.53 11.49
CA GLY A 313 -5.49 -3.34 10.10
C GLY A 313 -4.38 -3.70 9.10
N MET A 314 -3.35 -4.43 9.57
CA MET A 314 -2.21 -4.84 8.74
C MET A 314 -2.29 -6.30 8.28
N ALA A 315 -3.16 -7.13 8.87
CA ALA A 315 -3.41 -8.50 8.43
C ALA A 315 -4.39 -8.56 7.24
N VAL A 316 -4.41 -9.73 6.60
CA VAL A 316 -5.38 -10.11 5.57
C VAL A 316 -6.25 -11.23 6.12
N SER A 317 -7.55 -11.04 6.08
CA SER A 317 -8.55 -12.01 6.52
C SER A 317 -9.06 -12.82 5.33
N ILE A 318 -9.11 -14.13 5.47
CA ILE A 318 -9.54 -15.08 4.42
C ILE A 318 -10.64 -15.96 4.99
N GLY A 319 -11.61 -16.32 4.19
CA GLY A 319 -12.64 -17.28 4.58
C GLY A 319 -13.36 -17.87 3.38
N ARG A 320 -14.31 -18.73 3.65
CA ARG A 320 -15.16 -19.33 2.61
C ARG A 320 -14.42 -20.16 1.57
N LEU A 321 -13.28 -20.75 1.89
CA LEU A 321 -12.57 -21.68 0.99
C LEU A 321 -13.41 -22.92 0.75
N ARG A 322 -13.70 -23.21 -0.50
CA ARG A 322 -14.51 -24.36 -0.94
C ARG A 322 -14.29 -24.67 -2.39
N PRO A 323 -14.55 -25.92 -2.83
CA PRO A 323 -14.58 -26.27 -4.26
C PRO A 323 -15.55 -25.40 -5.05
N ASP A 324 -15.23 -25.16 -6.32
CA ASP A 324 -16.06 -24.45 -7.28
C ASP A 324 -16.46 -25.38 -8.44
N THR A 325 -17.49 -24.96 -9.20
CA THR A 325 -18.02 -25.74 -10.33
C THR A 325 -17.35 -25.39 -11.67
N GLN A 326 -16.71 -24.22 -11.79
CA GLN A 326 -16.04 -23.71 -12.99
C GLN A 326 -14.53 -23.56 -12.80
N TYR A 327 -14.11 -23.26 -11.57
CA TYR A 327 -12.73 -23.19 -11.10
C TYR A 327 -12.47 -24.34 -10.13
N ASP A 328 -11.22 -24.50 -9.68
CA ASP A 328 -10.93 -25.51 -8.66
C ASP A 328 -11.43 -25.10 -7.30
N TYR A 329 -11.18 -23.84 -6.91
CA TYR A 329 -11.58 -23.29 -5.62
C TYR A 329 -12.05 -21.86 -5.72
N LYS A 330 -12.86 -21.48 -4.73
CA LYS A 330 -13.25 -20.10 -4.46
C LYS A 330 -13.17 -19.77 -2.97
N PHE A 331 -12.84 -18.51 -2.67
CA PHE A 331 -12.73 -17.98 -1.31
C PHE A 331 -12.95 -16.47 -1.32
N VAL A 332 -12.99 -15.87 -0.12
CA VAL A 332 -13.15 -14.42 0.06
C VAL A 332 -12.00 -13.89 0.89
N CYS A 333 -11.48 -12.74 0.51
CA CYS A 333 -10.39 -12.04 1.20
C CYS A 333 -10.82 -10.64 1.61
N LEU A 334 -10.20 -10.11 2.66
CA LEU A 334 -10.43 -8.76 3.17
C LEU A 334 -9.12 -8.15 3.67
N SER A 335 -8.87 -6.88 3.35
CA SER A 335 -7.83 -6.07 3.98
C SER A 335 -8.31 -4.64 4.24
N HIS A 336 -7.65 -3.94 5.18
CA HIS A 336 -7.94 -2.53 5.43
C HIS A 336 -7.28 -1.65 4.35
N ASN A 337 -8.08 -1.01 3.52
CA ASN A 337 -7.60 -0.28 2.33
C ASN A 337 -6.81 1.00 2.63
N THR A 338 -7.02 1.68 3.76
CA THR A 338 -6.29 2.91 4.12
C THR A 338 -5.12 2.65 5.08
N LEU A 339 -5.09 1.50 5.75
CA LEU A 339 -3.96 1.02 6.55
C LEU A 339 -3.09 0.09 5.69
N ARG A 340 -3.33 -1.21 5.69
CA ARG A 340 -2.58 -2.16 4.86
C ARG A 340 -2.51 -1.72 3.40
N GLY A 341 -3.64 -1.28 2.85
CA GLY A 341 -3.81 -0.87 1.47
C GLY A 341 -3.20 0.48 1.10
N ALA A 342 -2.81 1.33 2.06
CA ALA A 342 -2.27 2.66 1.81
C ALA A 342 -1.14 3.02 2.77
N ALA A 343 -1.37 3.93 3.71
CA ALA A 343 -0.32 4.50 4.56
C ALA A 343 0.42 3.45 5.39
N GLY A 344 -0.28 2.49 5.99
CA GLY A 344 0.35 1.43 6.79
C GLY A 344 1.27 0.55 5.95
N GLY A 345 0.84 0.16 4.74
CA GLY A 345 1.69 -0.60 3.81
C GLY A 345 2.93 0.17 3.35
N ALA A 346 2.81 1.50 3.17
CA ALA A 346 3.96 2.34 2.83
C ALA A 346 4.91 2.55 4.03
N VAL A 347 4.37 2.64 5.26
CA VAL A 347 5.19 2.66 6.49
C VAL A 347 5.98 1.37 6.62
N LEU A 348 5.34 0.21 6.43
CA LEU A 348 6.00 -1.09 6.45
C LEU A 348 7.08 -1.22 5.35
N LEU A 349 6.85 -0.66 4.16
CA LEU A 349 7.87 -0.59 3.10
C LEU A 349 9.06 0.28 3.53
N ALA A 350 8.81 1.43 4.17
CA ALA A 350 9.88 2.29 4.70
C ALA A 350 10.70 1.58 5.79
N GLU A 351 10.04 0.82 6.67
CA GLU A 351 10.72 0.00 7.68
C GLU A 351 11.62 -1.05 7.03
N LEU A 352 11.15 -1.75 6.00
CA LEU A 352 11.95 -2.69 5.21
C LEU A 352 13.19 -1.99 4.62
N LEU A 353 13.01 -0.85 3.98
CA LEU A 353 14.09 -0.09 3.36
C LEU A 353 15.12 0.42 4.38
N CYS A 354 14.69 0.76 5.59
CA CYS A 354 15.60 1.11 6.70
C CYS A 354 16.35 -0.13 7.23
N ALA A 355 15.64 -1.24 7.44
CA ALA A 355 16.23 -2.47 7.96
C ALA A 355 17.28 -3.08 6.99
N GLU A 356 17.01 -2.98 5.69
CA GLU A 356 17.92 -3.46 4.63
C GLU A 356 18.99 -2.40 4.22
N GLY A 357 19.03 -1.23 4.88
CA GLY A 357 20.07 -0.21 4.72
C GLY A 357 19.95 0.68 3.48
N TYR A 358 18.83 0.66 2.76
CA TYR A 358 18.59 1.56 1.61
C TYR A 358 18.25 2.98 2.06
N ILE A 359 17.49 3.13 3.14
CA ILE A 359 17.27 4.41 3.82
C ILE A 359 18.25 4.50 5.01
N THR A 360 19.07 5.52 5.01
CA THR A 360 20.05 5.80 6.06
C THR A 360 19.77 7.20 6.64
N LYS A 361 20.27 7.50 7.83
CA LYS A 361 20.24 8.86 8.38
C LYS A 361 21.20 9.79 7.65
N LYS A 362 20.87 11.08 7.61
CA LYS A 362 21.77 12.15 7.16
C LYS A 362 22.70 12.62 8.27
#